data_82203866c989a822808fc6d7938a87b4
#
_entry.id   82203866c989a822808fc6d7938a87b4
#
_cell.length_a   1.000
_cell.length_b   1.000
_cell.length_c   1.000
_cell.angle_alpha   90.00
_cell.angle_beta   90.00
_cell.angle_gamma   90.00
#
_symmetry.space_group_name_H-M   'P 1'
#
loop_
_entity.id
_entity.type
_entity.pdbx_description
1 polymer ?
#
loop_
_entity_poly.entity_id
_entity_poly.type
_entity_poly.pdbx_seq_one_letter_code
_entity_poly.pdbx_strand_id
1 'polypeptide(L)'
;MQWNACVGFLPLWLAPNMVTLLGFFFVLGNVGLLEVTDPDFTGPKHSWVYFSYAFGVWAYSTMDNIDGKQARRTGTSSGLGELFDHGIDSLNCTLASLLETSAMAFGATRIGALTAFIPTLPMFFSTWETYHTHTLYLGYFNGPTEGLIIASSIMLLSAIYGPQIWHQPMADWVGFSDLLGSLSFKDIWTPMLLISFFTAHLPSCIYNVWQARKAKGLPLLPALLEWAPMLVFTGSLVLWLGSPYSVLLRDNHLCLLCLTLSFVFGRMTTKTILAHLTRQAYPYWTTLLIPLVGGAVLVNLPYLGLPAVSANVEHLYLWAYFVLSIVVYFRWAYLVITAICDYLGINCLTIPAEKWRALQEQQRQEKSSAGEAVSETSLDAGKAKHW
;
A
#
# COMPACT_ATOMS: atom_id res chain seq x y z
N MET A 1 -1.62 -4.80 -21.87
CA MET A 1 -2.75 -4.36 -22.73
C MET A 1 -3.98 -3.94 -21.92
N GLN A 2 -4.40 -4.64 -20.88
CA GLN A 2 -5.60 -4.36 -20.08
C GLN A 2 -5.71 -2.91 -19.55
N TRP A 3 -4.69 -2.40 -18.88
CA TRP A 3 -4.70 -1.05 -18.29
C TRP A 3 -4.83 0.09 -19.31
N ASN A 4 -4.41 -0.10 -20.58
CA ASN A 4 -4.57 0.93 -21.61
C ASN A 4 -6.03 1.04 -22.07
N ALA A 5 -6.80 -0.04 -22.00
CA ALA A 5 -8.23 -0.01 -22.27
C ALA A 5 -8.96 0.70 -21.13
N CYS A 6 -8.62 0.37 -19.86
CA CYS A 6 -9.25 0.98 -18.69
C CYS A 6 -9.07 2.50 -18.64
N VAL A 7 -7.86 3.03 -18.94
CA VAL A 7 -7.63 4.48 -18.96
C VAL A 7 -8.46 5.20 -20.02
N GLY A 8 -8.83 4.49 -21.10
CA GLY A 8 -9.70 5.02 -22.17
C GLY A 8 -11.10 5.43 -21.69
N PHE A 9 -11.62 4.76 -20.64
CA PHE A 9 -12.92 5.07 -20.04
C PHE A 9 -12.88 6.28 -19.09
N LEU A 10 -11.69 6.69 -18.61
CA LEU A 10 -11.59 7.84 -17.73
C LEU A 10 -11.80 9.14 -18.50
N PRO A 11 -12.61 10.07 -17.97
CA PRO A 11 -12.75 11.38 -18.57
C PRO A 11 -11.45 12.20 -18.44
N LEU A 12 -11.17 13.07 -19.42
CA LEU A 12 -9.97 13.91 -19.43
C LEU A 12 -9.91 14.94 -18.33
N TRP A 13 -11.05 15.30 -17.73
CA TRP A 13 -11.13 16.24 -16.60
C TRP A 13 -10.75 15.60 -15.27
N LEU A 14 -10.72 14.26 -15.18
CA LEU A 14 -10.42 13.55 -13.94
C LEU A 14 -8.91 13.56 -13.70
N ALA A 15 -8.49 14.23 -12.63
CA ALA A 15 -7.08 14.32 -12.26
C ALA A 15 -6.54 12.93 -11.83
N PRO A 16 -5.26 12.60 -12.17
CA PRO A 16 -4.65 11.33 -11.78
C PRO A 16 -4.72 11.08 -10.26
N ASN A 17 -4.33 12.03 -9.45
CA ASN A 17 -4.37 11.92 -7.99
C ASN A 17 -5.81 11.67 -7.44
N MET A 18 -6.84 12.13 -8.16
CA MET A 18 -8.22 11.82 -7.80
C MET A 18 -8.55 10.36 -8.12
N VAL A 19 -7.97 9.77 -9.16
CA VAL A 19 -8.13 8.34 -9.49
C VAL A 19 -7.53 7.49 -8.36
N THR A 20 -6.28 7.77 -7.95
CA THR A 20 -5.62 7.11 -6.82
C THR A 20 -6.46 7.21 -5.53
N LEU A 21 -6.93 8.42 -5.23
CA LEU A 21 -7.74 8.68 -4.02
C LEU A 21 -9.09 7.93 -4.04
N LEU A 22 -9.78 7.89 -5.19
CA LEU A 22 -11.01 7.12 -5.34
C LEU A 22 -10.78 5.62 -5.13
N GLY A 23 -9.67 5.09 -5.66
CA GLY A 23 -9.24 3.72 -5.39
C GLY A 23 -9.07 3.46 -3.89
N PHE A 24 -8.40 4.35 -3.19
CA PHE A 24 -8.18 4.22 -1.76
C PHE A 24 -9.46 4.26 -0.91
N PHE A 25 -10.46 5.03 -1.33
CA PHE A 25 -11.75 5.05 -0.64
C PHE A 25 -12.49 3.70 -0.69
N PHE A 26 -12.30 2.87 -1.71
CA PHE A 26 -12.84 1.50 -1.71
C PHE A 26 -12.21 0.65 -0.60
N VAL A 27 -10.91 0.79 -0.36
CA VAL A 27 -10.24 0.08 0.74
C VAL A 27 -10.70 0.62 2.09
N LEU A 28 -10.73 1.94 2.29
CA LEU A 28 -11.21 2.55 3.54
C LEU A 28 -12.66 2.18 3.86
N GLY A 29 -13.53 2.15 2.85
CA GLY A 29 -14.91 1.70 3.02
C GLY A 29 -15.00 0.25 3.50
N ASN A 30 -14.13 -0.61 2.97
CA ASN A 30 -14.04 -2.02 3.41
C ASN A 30 -13.42 -2.17 4.80
N VAL A 31 -12.47 -1.33 5.20
CA VAL A 31 -11.96 -1.31 6.58
C VAL A 31 -13.06 -0.88 7.56
N GLY A 32 -13.89 0.10 7.19
CA GLY A 32 -15.09 0.45 7.97
C GLY A 32 -16.10 -0.69 8.03
N LEU A 33 -16.31 -1.41 6.92
CA LEU A 33 -17.16 -2.60 6.88
C LEU A 33 -16.61 -3.73 7.76
N LEU A 34 -15.29 -3.96 7.75
CA LEU A 34 -14.61 -4.93 8.59
C LEU A 34 -14.85 -4.65 10.08
N GLU A 35 -14.65 -3.41 10.52
CA GLU A 35 -14.85 -3.01 11.92
C GLU A 35 -16.28 -3.30 12.41
N VAL A 36 -17.28 -3.18 11.53
CA VAL A 36 -18.69 -3.44 11.87
C VAL A 36 -19.03 -4.93 11.80
N THR A 37 -18.44 -5.71 10.87
CA THR A 37 -18.88 -7.07 10.57
C THR A 37 -17.99 -8.16 11.13
N ASP A 38 -16.71 -7.88 11.38
CA ASP A 38 -15.69 -8.85 11.81
C ASP A 38 -14.59 -8.21 12.68
N PRO A 39 -14.92 -7.51 13.78
CA PRO A 39 -13.93 -6.80 14.60
C PRO A 39 -12.92 -7.72 15.28
N ASP A 40 -13.23 -9.00 15.42
CA ASP A 40 -12.37 -10.04 16.00
C ASP A 40 -11.55 -10.82 14.97
N PHE A 41 -11.71 -10.52 13.67
CA PHE A 41 -10.95 -11.14 12.57
C PHE A 41 -11.11 -12.66 12.46
N THR A 42 -12.26 -13.18 12.89
CA THR A 42 -12.58 -14.62 12.79
C THR A 42 -13.23 -14.99 11.45
N GLY A 43 -13.41 -14.01 10.60
CA GLY A 43 -14.01 -14.08 9.28
C GLY A 43 -15.47 -13.62 9.26
N PRO A 44 -15.83 -12.69 8.36
CA PRO A 44 -17.20 -12.20 8.22
C PRO A 44 -18.22 -13.32 8.04
N LYS A 45 -19.39 -13.19 8.68
CA LYS A 45 -20.48 -14.21 8.62
C LYS A 45 -21.12 -14.31 7.22
N HIS A 46 -21.05 -13.23 6.42
CA HIS A 46 -21.73 -13.15 5.15
C HIS A 46 -20.75 -13.14 3.97
N SER A 47 -20.91 -14.02 3.00
CA SER A 47 -20.03 -14.15 1.83
C SER A 47 -19.89 -12.83 1.03
N TRP A 48 -20.93 -12.00 0.96
CA TRP A 48 -20.88 -10.74 0.23
C TRP A 48 -19.82 -9.76 0.78
N VAL A 49 -19.49 -9.85 2.07
CA VAL A 49 -18.45 -9.00 2.69
C VAL A 49 -17.08 -9.32 2.09
N TYR A 50 -16.76 -10.59 1.93
CA TYR A 50 -15.50 -11.01 1.27
C TYR A 50 -15.46 -10.59 -0.21
N PHE A 51 -16.60 -10.67 -0.92
CA PHE A 51 -16.69 -10.12 -2.29
C PHE A 51 -16.44 -8.61 -2.31
N SER A 52 -16.95 -7.86 -1.32
CA SER A 52 -16.69 -6.44 -1.17
C SER A 52 -15.20 -6.18 -0.93
N TYR A 53 -14.54 -6.94 -0.06
CA TYR A 53 -13.10 -6.83 0.17
C TYR A 53 -12.30 -7.09 -1.13
N ALA A 54 -12.58 -8.21 -1.81
CA ALA A 54 -11.91 -8.57 -3.06
C ALA A 54 -12.09 -7.49 -4.13
N PHE A 55 -13.31 -6.98 -4.30
CA PHE A 55 -13.62 -5.91 -5.24
C PHE A 55 -12.91 -4.60 -4.86
N GLY A 56 -12.91 -4.22 -3.58
CA GLY A 56 -12.28 -2.99 -3.12
C GLY A 56 -10.77 -2.98 -3.35
N VAL A 57 -10.08 -4.07 -3.03
CA VAL A 57 -8.64 -4.21 -3.25
C VAL A 57 -8.32 -4.29 -4.75
N TRP A 58 -9.13 -5.01 -5.53
CA TRP A 58 -8.98 -5.05 -7.00
C TRP A 58 -9.24 -3.69 -7.66
N ALA A 59 -10.26 -2.96 -7.21
CA ALA A 59 -10.57 -1.61 -7.70
C ALA A 59 -9.42 -0.64 -7.39
N TYR A 60 -8.89 -0.69 -6.16
CA TYR A 60 -7.70 0.07 -5.79
C TYR A 60 -6.52 -0.25 -6.72
N SER A 61 -6.15 -1.52 -6.85
CA SER A 61 -5.04 -1.96 -7.72
C SER A 61 -5.23 -1.51 -9.18
N THR A 62 -6.48 -1.52 -9.67
CA THR A 62 -6.80 -1.05 -11.02
C THR A 62 -6.57 0.44 -11.14
N MET A 63 -7.06 1.24 -10.19
CA MET A 63 -6.94 2.71 -10.20
C MET A 63 -5.49 3.16 -10.05
N ASP A 64 -4.74 2.53 -9.19
CA ASP A 64 -3.30 2.70 -8.99
C ASP A 64 -2.51 2.46 -10.30
N ASN A 65 -2.78 1.38 -10.99
CA ASN A 65 -2.10 1.07 -12.26
C ASN A 65 -2.47 1.99 -13.44
N ILE A 66 -3.57 2.73 -13.35
CA ILE A 66 -4.04 3.59 -14.45
C ILE A 66 -3.83 5.07 -14.20
N ASP A 67 -3.56 5.53 -12.97
CA ASP A 67 -3.39 6.96 -12.67
C ASP A 67 -2.16 7.56 -13.33
N GLY A 68 -1.00 6.89 -13.31
CA GLY A 68 0.19 7.30 -14.07
C GLY A 68 -0.04 7.31 -15.59
N LYS A 69 -0.91 6.42 -16.12
CA LYS A 69 -1.32 6.45 -17.53
C LYS A 69 -2.25 7.65 -17.80
N GLN A 70 -3.16 7.95 -16.87
CA GLN A 70 -4.01 9.14 -16.94
C GLN A 70 -3.15 10.42 -16.87
N ALA A 71 -2.12 10.46 -16.00
CA ALA A 71 -1.19 11.57 -15.90
C ALA A 71 -0.48 11.85 -17.24
N ARG A 72 0.02 10.81 -17.90
CA ARG A 72 0.62 10.91 -19.24
C ARG A 72 -0.39 11.34 -20.30
N ARG A 73 -1.59 10.76 -20.30
CA ARG A 73 -2.67 11.07 -21.24
C ARG A 73 -3.15 12.52 -21.15
N THR A 74 -3.15 13.08 -19.94
CA THR A 74 -3.60 14.46 -19.67
C THR A 74 -2.45 15.48 -19.62
N GLY A 75 -1.21 15.04 -19.81
CA GLY A 75 -0.02 15.90 -19.71
C GLY A 75 0.15 16.54 -18.33
N THR A 76 -0.26 15.82 -17.26
CA THR A 76 -0.21 16.31 -15.87
C THR A 76 0.78 15.55 -14.98
N SER A 77 1.69 14.77 -15.59
CA SER A 77 2.74 14.07 -14.84
C SER A 77 3.61 15.06 -14.06
N SER A 78 3.83 14.82 -12.79
CA SER A 78 4.60 15.70 -11.89
C SER A 78 5.17 14.90 -10.71
N GLY A 79 6.19 15.47 -10.03
CA GLY A 79 6.68 14.88 -8.78
C GLY A 79 5.64 14.89 -7.65
N LEU A 80 4.63 15.78 -7.71
CA LEU A 80 3.50 15.72 -6.79
C LEU A 80 2.66 14.45 -7.02
N GLY A 81 2.47 14.03 -8.27
CA GLY A 81 1.77 12.78 -8.59
C GLY A 81 2.47 11.58 -7.97
N GLU A 82 3.79 11.48 -8.14
CA GLU A 82 4.61 10.42 -7.55
C GLU A 82 4.53 10.41 -6.02
N LEU A 83 4.64 11.60 -5.38
CA LEU A 83 4.52 11.70 -3.93
C LEU A 83 3.12 11.31 -3.42
N PHE A 84 2.08 11.68 -4.16
CA PHE A 84 0.70 11.40 -3.78
C PHE A 84 0.38 9.91 -3.89
N ASP A 85 0.74 9.29 -5.01
CA ASP A 85 0.58 7.89 -5.32
C ASP A 85 1.27 7.00 -4.27
N HIS A 86 2.58 7.12 -4.11
CA HIS A 86 3.33 6.37 -3.09
C HIS A 86 2.88 6.69 -1.66
N GLY A 87 2.35 7.90 -1.41
CA GLY A 87 1.77 8.28 -0.13
C GLY A 87 0.52 7.44 0.19
N ILE A 88 -0.36 7.29 -0.79
CA ILE A 88 -1.57 6.45 -0.68
C ILE A 88 -1.19 4.98 -0.57
N ASP A 89 -0.25 4.50 -1.37
CA ASP A 89 0.28 3.12 -1.28
C ASP A 89 0.77 2.79 0.12
N SER A 90 1.50 3.71 0.73
CA SER A 90 2.03 3.54 2.08
C SER A 90 0.94 3.46 3.15
N LEU A 91 -0.18 4.16 2.97
CA LEU A 91 -1.35 4.02 3.83
C LEU A 91 -2.07 2.69 3.57
N ASN A 92 -2.17 2.30 2.31
CA ASN A 92 -2.93 1.15 1.86
C ASN A 92 -2.28 -0.19 2.19
N CYS A 93 -0.94 -0.27 2.21
CA CYS A 93 -0.24 -1.55 2.36
C CYS A 93 -0.65 -2.31 3.63
N THR A 94 -0.84 -1.62 4.75
CA THR A 94 -1.34 -2.21 6.01
C THR A 94 -2.84 -2.48 5.95
N LEU A 95 -3.63 -1.59 5.34
CA LEU A 95 -5.09 -1.69 5.34
C LEU A 95 -5.60 -2.80 4.41
N ALA A 96 -5.00 -2.98 3.24
CA ALA A 96 -5.33 -4.08 2.35
C ALA A 96 -4.98 -5.44 2.99
N SER A 97 -3.83 -5.54 3.66
CA SER A 97 -3.43 -6.75 4.37
C SER A 97 -4.26 -7.02 5.63
N LEU A 98 -4.84 -5.97 6.24
CA LEU A 98 -5.81 -6.11 7.32
C LEU A 98 -7.10 -6.81 6.82
N LEU A 99 -7.60 -6.45 5.64
CA LEU A 99 -8.74 -7.12 5.01
C LEU A 99 -8.42 -8.59 4.69
N GLU A 100 -7.21 -8.88 4.23
CA GLU A 100 -6.72 -10.23 3.99
C GLU A 100 -6.65 -11.04 5.28
N THR A 101 -6.15 -10.45 6.38
CA THR A 101 -6.11 -11.06 7.72
C THR A 101 -7.49 -11.50 8.20
N SER A 102 -8.52 -10.67 7.99
CA SER A 102 -9.91 -10.99 8.27
C SER A 102 -10.43 -12.09 7.33
N ALA A 103 -10.16 -11.99 6.02
CA ALA A 103 -10.62 -12.96 5.04
C ALA A 103 -10.04 -14.36 5.24
N MET A 104 -8.86 -14.48 5.84
CA MET A 104 -8.24 -15.76 6.22
C MET A 104 -8.58 -16.21 7.64
N ALA A 105 -9.38 -15.44 8.39
CA ALA A 105 -9.75 -15.70 9.78
C ALA A 105 -8.52 -15.93 10.69
N PHE A 106 -7.50 -15.06 10.60
CA PHE A 106 -6.33 -15.16 11.48
C PHE A 106 -6.63 -14.77 12.93
N GLY A 107 -7.76 -14.10 13.17
CA GLY A 107 -8.12 -13.54 14.47
C GLY A 107 -7.32 -12.28 14.83
N ALA A 108 -7.75 -11.56 15.84
CA ALA A 108 -6.97 -10.50 16.48
C ALA A 108 -5.81 -11.10 17.30
N THR A 109 -4.89 -11.75 16.61
CA THR A 109 -3.76 -12.49 17.17
C THR A 109 -2.42 -11.85 16.78
N ARG A 110 -1.32 -12.30 17.43
CA ARG A 110 0.03 -11.84 17.06
C ARG A 110 0.38 -12.21 15.61
N ILE A 111 -0.07 -13.36 15.12
CA ILE A 111 0.15 -13.79 13.74
C ILE A 111 -0.69 -12.93 12.80
N GLY A 112 -1.97 -12.68 13.11
CA GLY A 112 -2.82 -11.77 12.35
C GLY A 112 -2.25 -10.36 12.28
N ALA A 113 -1.78 -9.82 13.40
CA ALA A 113 -1.12 -8.52 13.42
C ALA A 113 0.18 -8.52 12.59
N LEU A 114 1.01 -9.57 12.71
CA LEU A 114 2.23 -9.70 11.92
C LEU A 114 1.90 -9.72 10.42
N THR A 115 0.90 -10.51 10.00
CA THR A 115 0.44 -10.57 8.60
C THR A 115 0.01 -9.18 8.11
N ALA A 116 -0.77 -8.43 8.90
CA ALA A 116 -1.23 -7.09 8.53
C ALA A 116 -0.08 -6.09 8.34
N PHE A 117 1.04 -6.24 9.07
CA PHE A 117 2.17 -5.31 9.00
C PHE A 117 3.32 -5.74 8.08
N ILE A 118 3.39 -7.02 7.64
CA ILE A 118 4.45 -7.49 6.73
C ILE A 118 4.61 -6.61 5.49
N PRO A 119 3.54 -6.12 4.81
CA PRO A 119 3.71 -5.31 3.60
C PRO A 119 4.43 -3.97 3.81
N THR A 120 4.52 -3.49 5.05
CA THR A 120 5.34 -2.30 5.37
C THR A 120 6.83 -2.52 5.12
N LEU A 121 7.31 -3.77 5.23
CA LEU A 121 8.71 -4.10 4.96
C LEU A 121 9.08 -3.88 3.49
N PRO A 122 8.48 -4.57 2.51
CA PRO A 122 8.80 -4.35 1.11
C PRO A 122 8.53 -2.91 0.68
N MET A 123 7.48 -2.25 1.16
CA MET A 123 7.19 -0.86 0.84
C MET A 123 8.30 0.09 1.33
N PHE A 124 8.80 -0.10 2.56
CA PHE A 124 9.91 0.70 3.08
C PHE A 124 11.20 0.48 2.28
N PHE A 125 11.56 -0.78 2.03
CA PHE A 125 12.82 -1.09 1.36
C PHE A 125 12.83 -0.72 -0.13
N SER A 126 11.70 -0.81 -0.83
CA SER A 126 11.54 -0.25 -2.18
C SER A 126 11.66 1.27 -2.19
N THR A 127 11.08 1.96 -1.20
CA THR A 127 11.19 3.41 -1.05
C THR A 127 12.64 3.83 -0.77
N TRP A 128 13.35 3.09 0.11
CA TRP A 128 14.78 3.30 0.39
C TRP A 128 15.65 3.04 -0.85
N GLU A 129 15.37 2.00 -1.61
CA GLU A 129 16.03 1.71 -2.88
C GLU A 129 15.84 2.85 -3.87
N THR A 130 14.61 3.32 -4.07
CA THR A 130 14.27 4.44 -4.96
C THR A 130 15.00 5.72 -4.57
N TYR A 131 15.15 6.01 -3.27
CA TYR A 131 15.91 7.16 -2.78
C TYR A 131 17.36 7.16 -3.28
N HIS A 132 18.02 6.01 -3.37
CA HIS A 132 19.42 5.90 -3.80
C HIS A 132 19.60 5.73 -5.31
N THR A 133 18.69 4.99 -5.95
CA THR A 133 18.80 4.61 -7.36
C THR A 133 18.16 5.63 -8.29
N HIS A 134 17.25 6.47 -7.76
CA HIS A 134 16.39 7.37 -8.54
C HIS A 134 15.57 6.65 -9.62
N THR A 135 15.32 5.37 -9.44
CA THR A 135 14.52 4.53 -10.31
C THR A 135 13.72 3.56 -9.45
N LEU A 136 12.43 3.45 -9.67
CA LEU A 136 11.59 2.46 -9.02
C LEU A 136 11.80 1.10 -9.73
N TYR A 137 12.52 0.20 -9.10
CA TYR A 137 12.67 -1.17 -9.59
C TYR A 137 11.54 -2.03 -9.05
N LEU A 138 10.55 -2.33 -9.88
CA LEU A 138 9.54 -3.32 -9.57
C LEU A 138 10.07 -4.70 -9.97
N GLY A 139 10.31 -5.57 -8.99
CA GLY A 139 10.74 -6.95 -9.25
C GLY A 139 9.66 -7.76 -9.98
N TYR A 140 10.09 -8.78 -10.75
CA TYR A 140 9.16 -9.63 -11.51
C TYR A 140 8.20 -10.46 -10.63
N PHE A 141 8.52 -10.69 -9.34
CA PHE A 141 7.78 -11.60 -8.45
C PHE A 141 7.31 -10.98 -7.13
N ASN A 142 7.58 -9.72 -6.86
CA ASN A 142 7.22 -9.04 -5.60
C ASN A 142 6.79 -7.59 -5.85
N GLY A 143 6.13 -7.35 -6.98
CA GLY A 143 5.52 -6.06 -7.25
C GLY A 143 4.27 -5.84 -6.38
N PRO A 144 3.94 -4.59 -6.03
CA PRO A 144 2.72 -4.27 -5.29
C PRO A 144 1.46 -4.82 -5.97
N THR A 145 1.42 -4.79 -7.31
CA THR A 145 0.28 -5.27 -8.10
C THR A 145 0.04 -6.77 -7.93
N GLU A 146 1.10 -7.60 -7.96
CA GLU A 146 0.99 -9.04 -7.75
C GLU A 146 0.50 -9.37 -6.34
N GLY A 147 1.00 -8.66 -5.33
CA GLY A 147 0.54 -8.79 -3.94
C GLY A 147 -0.95 -8.50 -3.81
N LEU A 148 -1.44 -7.42 -4.41
CA LEU A 148 -2.87 -7.06 -4.39
C LEU A 148 -3.74 -8.05 -5.18
N ILE A 149 -3.25 -8.62 -6.29
CA ILE A 149 -3.95 -9.69 -7.03
C ILE A 149 -4.07 -10.95 -6.17
N ILE A 150 -3.00 -11.35 -5.49
CA ILE A 150 -3.02 -12.52 -4.59
C ILE A 150 -4.00 -12.27 -3.43
N ALA A 151 -3.92 -11.11 -2.76
CA ALA A 151 -4.84 -10.75 -1.69
C ALA A 151 -6.30 -10.75 -2.14
N SER A 152 -6.62 -10.15 -3.31
CA SER A 152 -7.97 -10.17 -3.89
C SER A 152 -8.43 -11.61 -4.20
N SER A 153 -7.53 -12.47 -4.67
CA SER A 153 -7.82 -13.88 -4.95
C SER A 153 -8.12 -14.66 -3.68
N ILE A 154 -7.36 -14.43 -2.61
CA ILE A 154 -7.60 -15.02 -1.28
C ILE A 154 -8.98 -14.63 -0.77
N MET A 155 -9.32 -13.33 -0.83
CA MET A 155 -10.64 -12.82 -0.41
C MET A 155 -11.77 -13.43 -1.25
N LEU A 156 -11.57 -13.58 -2.57
CA LEU A 156 -12.54 -14.19 -3.47
C LEU A 156 -12.75 -15.69 -3.16
N LEU A 157 -11.67 -16.42 -2.90
CA LEU A 157 -11.76 -17.82 -2.48
C LEU A 157 -12.47 -17.95 -1.13
N SER A 158 -12.19 -17.06 -0.18
CA SER A 158 -12.91 -17.01 1.10
C SER A 158 -14.41 -16.71 0.91
N ALA A 159 -14.77 -15.88 -0.08
CA ALA A 159 -16.17 -15.59 -0.40
C ALA A 159 -16.92 -16.82 -0.93
N ILE A 160 -16.26 -17.67 -1.70
CA ILE A 160 -16.85 -18.85 -2.36
C ILE A 160 -16.89 -20.05 -1.41
N TYR A 161 -15.79 -20.33 -0.72
CA TYR A 161 -15.60 -21.55 0.05
C TYR A 161 -15.66 -21.34 1.58
N GLY A 162 -15.70 -20.09 2.03
CA GLY A 162 -15.56 -19.72 3.43
C GLY A 162 -14.10 -19.69 3.90
N PRO A 163 -13.81 -18.95 5.00
CA PRO A 163 -12.43 -18.77 5.50
C PRO A 163 -11.81 -20.06 6.04
N GLN A 164 -12.62 -21.07 6.33
CA GLN A 164 -12.16 -22.34 6.89
C GLN A 164 -11.26 -23.14 5.93
N ILE A 165 -11.31 -22.86 4.63
CA ILE A 165 -10.39 -23.48 3.67
C ILE A 165 -8.92 -23.25 4.03
N TRP A 166 -8.59 -22.09 4.61
CA TRP A 166 -7.22 -21.75 4.98
C TRP A 166 -6.74 -22.48 6.25
N HIS A 167 -7.66 -23.07 7.01
CA HIS A 167 -7.41 -23.80 8.26
C HIS A 167 -7.35 -25.30 8.07
N GLN A 168 -7.71 -25.80 6.89
CA GLN A 168 -7.65 -27.24 6.57
C GLN A 168 -6.20 -27.69 6.37
N PRO A 169 -5.84 -28.93 6.77
CA PRO A 169 -4.52 -29.48 6.50
C PRO A 169 -4.19 -29.46 5.00
N MET A 170 -3.03 -28.97 4.65
CA MET A 170 -2.58 -28.95 3.26
C MET A 170 -2.42 -30.37 2.67
N ALA A 171 -2.18 -31.35 3.52
CA ALA A 171 -2.12 -32.76 3.12
C ALA A 171 -3.40 -33.21 2.41
N ASP A 172 -4.56 -32.69 2.80
CA ASP A 172 -5.86 -33.02 2.19
C ASP A 172 -6.00 -32.47 0.75
N TRP A 173 -5.20 -31.43 0.40
CA TRP A 173 -5.25 -30.78 -0.90
C TRP A 173 -4.20 -31.30 -1.89
N VAL A 174 -3.00 -31.60 -1.40
CA VAL A 174 -1.82 -31.85 -2.24
C VAL A 174 -1.37 -33.32 -2.18
N GLY A 175 -1.92 -34.11 -1.30
CA GLY A 175 -1.65 -35.55 -1.20
C GLY A 175 -0.27 -35.94 -0.62
N PHE A 176 0.48 -34.98 -0.07
CA PHE A 176 1.79 -35.22 0.56
C PHE A 176 1.67 -35.25 2.09
N SER A 177 0.87 -36.21 2.62
CA SER A 177 0.58 -36.33 4.05
C SER A 177 1.83 -36.48 4.93
N ASP A 178 2.84 -37.20 4.46
CA ASP A 178 4.05 -37.51 5.25
C ASP A 178 4.98 -36.29 5.43
N LEU A 179 4.94 -35.34 4.50
CA LEU A 179 5.79 -34.15 4.54
C LEU A 179 5.12 -32.97 5.21
N LEU A 180 3.81 -32.78 4.96
CA LEU A 180 3.08 -31.59 5.38
C LEU A 180 2.34 -31.77 6.71
N GLY A 181 2.07 -33.03 7.11
CA GLY A 181 1.42 -33.35 8.38
C GLY A 181 0.09 -32.61 8.56
N SER A 182 -0.07 -31.96 9.71
CA SER A 182 -1.26 -31.17 10.05
C SER A 182 -1.14 -29.68 9.70
N LEU A 183 -0.08 -29.24 9.00
CA LEU A 183 0.11 -27.84 8.64
C LEU A 183 -1.00 -27.36 7.70
N SER A 184 -1.63 -26.26 8.06
CA SER A 184 -2.62 -25.56 7.22
C SER A 184 -1.95 -24.48 6.37
N PHE A 185 -2.66 -23.99 5.36
CA PHE A 185 -2.18 -22.86 4.56
C PHE A 185 -1.94 -21.61 5.43
N LYS A 186 -2.80 -21.37 6.42
CA LYS A 186 -2.66 -20.32 7.42
C LYS A 186 -1.32 -20.38 8.14
N ASP A 187 -0.85 -21.57 8.52
CA ASP A 187 0.41 -21.72 9.27
C ASP A 187 1.64 -21.40 8.43
N ILE A 188 1.54 -21.56 7.11
CA ILE A 188 2.64 -21.36 6.16
C ILE A 188 2.64 -19.94 5.58
N TRP A 189 1.47 -19.30 5.48
CA TRP A 189 1.31 -18.02 4.78
C TRP A 189 2.24 -16.93 5.30
N THR A 190 2.14 -16.60 6.58
CA THR A 190 2.96 -15.56 7.21
C THR A 190 4.47 -15.86 7.16
N PRO A 191 4.95 -17.08 7.51
CA PRO A 191 6.35 -17.46 7.30
C PRO A 191 6.80 -17.36 5.84
N MET A 192 5.97 -17.77 4.88
CA MET A 192 6.29 -17.70 3.45
C MET A 192 6.52 -16.24 3.00
N LEU A 193 5.66 -15.32 3.41
CA LEU A 193 5.84 -13.91 3.12
C LEU A 193 7.15 -13.35 3.69
N LEU A 194 7.49 -13.71 4.94
CA LEU A 194 8.75 -13.30 5.58
C LEU A 194 9.97 -13.91 4.88
N ILE A 195 9.94 -15.21 4.57
CA ILE A 195 11.02 -15.88 3.85
C ILE A 195 11.23 -15.23 2.49
N SER A 196 10.15 -15.00 1.73
CA SER A 196 10.21 -14.32 0.44
C SER A 196 10.83 -12.92 0.55
N PHE A 197 10.44 -12.16 1.57
CA PHE A 197 11.02 -10.85 1.82
C PHE A 197 12.52 -10.92 2.10
N PHE A 198 12.96 -11.77 3.03
CA PHE A 198 14.37 -11.84 3.43
C PHE A 198 15.29 -12.52 2.41
N THR A 199 14.76 -13.42 1.58
CA THR A 199 15.57 -14.18 0.60
C THR A 199 15.57 -13.56 -0.79
N ALA A 200 14.51 -12.84 -1.18
CA ALA A 200 14.41 -12.27 -2.51
C ALA A 200 14.37 -10.74 -2.48
N HIS A 201 13.40 -10.13 -1.80
CA HIS A 201 13.17 -8.69 -1.91
C HIS A 201 14.29 -7.86 -1.26
N LEU A 202 14.60 -8.11 0.01
CA LEU A 202 15.63 -7.35 0.74
C LEU A 202 17.03 -7.47 0.11
N PRO A 203 17.52 -8.67 -0.29
CA PRO A 203 18.81 -8.78 -0.97
C PRO A 203 18.85 -8.02 -2.31
N SER A 204 17.74 -8.03 -3.08
CA SER A 204 17.63 -7.26 -4.32
C SER A 204 17.77 -5.76 -4.07
N CYS A 205 17.04 -5.21 -3.10
CA CYS A 205 17.14 -3.79 -2.73
C CYS A 205 18.57 -3.41 -2.27
N ILE A 206 19.19 -4.25 -1.42
CA ILE A 206 20.58 -4.03 -0.96
C ILE A 206 21.54 -4.01 -2.16
N TYR A 207 21.41 -4.97 -3.08
CA TYR A 207 22.25 -5.07 -4.25
C TYR A 207 22.13 -3.83 -5.16
N ASN A 208 20.91 -3.38 -5.44
CA ASN A 208 20.66 -2.22 -6.28
C ASN A 208 21.20 -0.93 -5.64
N VAL A 209 20.98 -0.74 -4.33
CA VAL A 209 21.56 0.40 -3.59
C VAL A 209 23.10 0.34 -3.57
N TRP A 210 23.68 -0.84 -3.36
CA TRP A 210 25.12 -1.01 -3.42
C TRP A 210 25.69 -0.61 -4.79
N GLN A 211 25.04 -1.06 -5.88
CA GLN A 211 25.42 -0.69 -7.24
C GLN A 211 25.36 0.82 -7.48
N ALA A 212 24.25 1.45 -7.09
CA ALA A 212 24.05 2.88 -7.24
C ALA A 212 25.09 3.71 -6.44
N ARG A 213 25.39 3.29 -5.21
CA ARG A 213 26.38 3.95 -4.36
C ARG A 213 27.81 3.73 -4.84
N LYS A 214 28.13 2.51 -5.30
CA LYS A 214 29.42 2.17 -5.89
C LYS A 214 29.71 3.01 -7.13
N ALA A 215 28.72 3.22 -7.98
CA ALA A 215 28.85 4.10 -9.16
C ALA A 215 29.17 5.58 -8.79
N LYS A 216 28.76 6.01 -7.60
CA LYS A 216 29.05 7.34 -7.04
C LYS A 216 30.32 7.37 -6.14
N GLY A 217 31.06 6.27 -6.00
CA GLY A 217 32.21 6.14 -5.12
C GLY A 217 31.88 6.18 -3.62
N LEU A 218 30.63 5.90 -3.22
CA LEU A 218 30.14 5.99 -1.86
C LEU A 218 30.10 4.61 -1.18
N PRO A 219 30.45 4.49 0.12
CA PRO A 219 30.36 3.23 0.86
C PRO A 219 28.90 2.85 1.16
N LEU A 220 28.58 1.55 1.25
CA LEU A 220 27.23 1.06 1.56
C LEU A 220 26.86 1.26 3.03
N LEU A 221 27.79 1.08 3.96
CA LEU A 221 27.52 1.03 5.41
C LEU A 221 26.71 2.23 5.94
N PRO A 222 26.99 3.49 5.57
CA PRO A 222 26.18 4.62 6.01
C PRO A 222 24.69 4.53 5.56
N ALA A 223 24.43 3.89 4.39
CA ALA A 223 23.06 3.72 3.92
C ALA A 223 22.27 2.70 4.75
N LEU A 224 22.93 1.74 5.38
CA LEU A 224 22.26 0.80 6.28
C LEU A 224 21.78 1.46 7.58
N LEU A 225 22.38 2.58 8.00
CA LEU A 225 21.89 3.36 9.14
C LEU A 225 20.53 4.03 8.86
N GLU A 226 20.18 4.17 7.60
CA GLU A 226 18.88 4.71 7.15
C GLU A 226 17.71 3.75 7.45
N TRP A 227 17.99 2.50 7.84
CA TRP A 227 16.99 1.54 8.31
C TRP A 227 16.51 1.82 9.75
N ALA A 228 17.19 2.71 10.48
CA ALA A 228 16.86 3.01 11.88
C ALA A 228 15.36 3.34 12.11
N PRO A 229 14.66 4.18 11.29
CA PRO A 229 13.24 4.44 11.49
C PRO A 229 12.39 3.18 11.38
N MET A 230 12.71 2.28 10.43
CA MET A 230 11.96 1.03 10.25
C MET A 230 12.23 0.02 11.36
N LEU A 231 13.47 -0.04 11.86
CA LEU A 231 13.82 -0.88 13.01
C LEU A 231 13.11 -0.39 14.28
N VAL A 232 13.03 0.93 14.50
CA VAL A 232 12.27 1.50 15.61
C VAL A 232 10.77 1.22 15.46
N PHE A 233 10.22 1.39 14.26
CA PHE A 233 8.81 1.09 13.97
C PHE A 233 8.49 -0.37 14.26
N THR A 234 9.19 -1.30 13.63
CA THR A 234 8.95 -2.75 13.77
C THR A 234 9.26 -3.23 15.18
N GLY A 235 10.40 -2.81 15.75
CA GLY A 235 10.82 -3.19 17.09
C GLY A 235 9.82 -2.73 18.16
N SER A 236 9.35 -1.49 18.08
CA SER A 236 8.34 -0.99 19.02
C SER A 236 7.00 -1.71 18.88
N LEU A 237 6.57 -2.02 17.65
CA LEU A 237 5.36 -2.79 17.40
C LEU A 237 5.46 -4.20 18.00
N VAL A 238 6.58 -4.89 17.76
CA VAL A 238 6.84 -6.23 18.32
C VAL A 238 6.87 -6.19 19.85
N LEU A 239 7.52 -5.19 20.44
CA LEU A 239 7.56 -5.03 21.90
C LEU A 239 6.20 -4.70 22.49
N TRP A 240 5.37 -3.94 21.80
CA TRP A 240 4.02 -3.60 22.26
C TRP A 240 3.10 -4.83 22.22
N LEU A 241 2.94 -5.45 21.04
CA LEU A 241 2.05 -6.60 20.87
C LEU A 241 2.61 -7.91 21.45
N GLY A 242 3.93 -8.01 21.61
CA GLY A 242 4.61 -9.13 22.24
C GLY A 242 4.48 -9.15 23.76
N SER A 243 4.17 -7.99 24.39
CA SER A 243 4.02 -7.87 25.84
C SER A 243 2.85 -8.73 26.36
N PRO A 244 3.05 -9.51 27.42
CA PRO A 244 1.96 -10.22 28.08
C PRO A 244 1.00 -9.28 28.82
N TYR A 245 1.38 -8.02 29.01
CA TYR A 245 0.60 -7.00 29.69
C TYR A 245 -0.25 -6.17 28.74
N SER A 246 -0.02 -6.25 27.40
CA SER A 246 -0.85 -5.58 26.41
C SER A 246 -2.20 -6.27 26.24
N VAL A 247 -3.25 -5.48 26.16
CA VAL A 247 -4.63 -5.97 26.00
C VAL A 247 -5.19 -5.73 24.59
N LEU A 248 -4.46 -5.04 23.71
CA LEU A 248 -4.99 -4.57 22.42
C LEU A 248 -5.54 -5.69 21.54
N LEU A 249 -4.84 -6.82 21.44
CA LEU A 249 -5.30 -7.94 20.62
C LEU A 249 -6.45 -8.68 21.28
N ARG A 250 -6.41 -8.85 22.61
CA ARG A 250 -7.49 -9.50 23.37
C ARG A 250 -8.80 -8.71 23.30
N ASP A 251 -8.71 -7.39 23.30
CA ASP A 251 -9.86 -6.49 23.31
C ASP A 251 -10.21 -5.99 21.89
N ASN A 252 -9.73 -6.69 20.84
CA ASN A 252 -10.04 -6.48 19.40
C ASN A 252 -9.70 -5.07 18.88
N HIS A 253 -8.61 -4.46 19.33
CA HIS A 253 -8.15 -3.14 18.86
C HIS A 253 -7.14 -3.20 17.70
N LEU A 254 -7.03 -4.33 16.99
CA LEU A 254 -6.10 -4.49 15.87
C LEU A 254 -6.40 -3.52 14.72
N CYS A 255 -7.67 -3.32 14.39
CA CYS A 255 -8.06 -2.38 13.33
C CYS A 255 -7.63 -0.95 13.66
N LEU A 256 -7.92 -0.46 14.87
CA LEU A 256 -7.51 0.86 15.32
C LEU A 256 -5.98 1.03 15.33
N LEU A 257 -5.25 0.00 15.74
CA LEU A 257 -3.79 -0.02 15.70
C LEU A 257 -3.28 0.07 14.26
N CYS A 258 -3.83 -0.72 13.33
CA CYS A 258 -3.46 -0.69 11.92
C CYS A 258 -3.76 0.68 11.29
N LEU A 259 -4.90 1.28 11.56
CA LEU A 259 -5.24 2.63 11.12
C LEU A 259 -4.25 3.67 11.67
N THR A 260 -3.91 3.59 12.96
CA THR A 260 -2.93 4.48 13.59
C THR A 260 -1.57 4.37 12.90
N LEU A 261 -1.08 3.14 12.77
CA LEU A 261 0.26 2.88 12.26
C LEU A 261 0.37 3.05 10.75
N SER A 262 -0.73 2.99 9.98
CA SER A 262 -0.72 3.37 8.57
C SER A 262 -0.35 4.84 8.39
N PHE A 263 -0.86 5.76 9.22
CA PHE A 263 -0.45 7.17 9.18
C PHE A 263 0.99 7.38 9.63
N VAL A 264 1.46 6.62 10.61
CA VAL A 264 2.85 6.69 11.08
C VAL A 264 3.82 6.23 9.99
N PHE A 265 3.53 5.09 9.39
CA PHE A 265 4.29 4.51 8.30
C PHE A 265 4.21 5.38 7.05
N GLY A 266 3.01 5.82 6.64
CA GLY A 266 2.80 6.70 5.51
C GLY A 266 3.58 8.02 5.64
N ARG A 267 3.67 8.61 6.84
CA ARG A 267 4.52 9.79 7.06
C ARG A 267 6.01 9.47 6.94
N MET A 268 6.44 8.31 7.38
CA MET A 268 7.85 7.90 7.30
C MET A 268 8.29 7.72 5.85
N THR A 269 7.51 7.00 5.05
CA THR A 269 7.80 6.73 3.63
C THR A 269 7.67 7.98 2.78
N THR A 270 6.60 8.76 2.94
CA THR A 270 6.39 9.99 2.15
C THR A 270 7.46 11.05 2.43
N LYS A 271 8.02 11.13 3.65
CA LYS A 271 9.20 11.97 3.91
C LYS A 271 10.42 11.51 3.11
N THR A 272 10.63 10.22 2.97
CA THR A 272 11.74 9.66 2.17
C THR A 272 11.53 9.94 0.69
N ILE A 273 10.32 9.80 0.18
CA ILE A 273 9.97 10.13 -1.22
C ILE A 273 10.13 11.62 -1.48
N LEU A 274 9.67 12.48 -0.56
CA LEU A 274 9.87 13.93 -0.68
C LEU A 274 11.35 14.28 -0.70
N ALA A 275 12.18 13.67 0.17
CA ALA A 275 13.62 13.88 0.19
C ALA A 275 14.27 13.41 -1.12
N HIS A 276 13.82 12.29 -1.70
CA HIS A 276 14.21 11.82 -3.02
C HIS A 276 13.90 12.85 -4.12
N LEU A 277 12.65 13.30 -4.21
CA LEU A 277 12.19 14.25 -5.24
C LEU A 277 12.88 15.63 -5.12
N THR A 278 13.15 16.08 -3.91
CA THR A 278 13.79 17.37 -3.64
C THR A 278 15.31 17.29 -3.48
N ARG A 279 15.89 16.09 -3.64
CA ARG A 279 17.35 15.80 -3.48
C ARG A 279 17.90 16.25 -2.13
N GLN A 280 17.11 16.08 -1.08
CA GLN A 280 17.49 16.36 0.30
C GLN A 280 18.16 15.15 0.97
N ALA A 281 18.80 15.41 2.12
CA ALA A 281 19.35 14.35 2.96
C ALA A 281 18.25 13.40 3.46
N TYR A 282 18.63 12.13 3.69
CA TYR A 282 17.70 11.11 4.16
C TYR A 282 17.06 11.49 5.52
N PRO A 283 15.74 11.36 5.67
CA PRO A 283 15.04 11.74 6.89
C PRO A 283 15.07 10.60 7.92
N TYR A 284 16.11 10.54 8.76
CA TYR A 284 16.31 9.50 9.79
C TYR A 284 15.20 9.39 10.85
N TRP A 285 14.31 10.37 10.96
CA TRP A 285 13.35 10.41 12.05
C TRP A 285 12.00 11.03 11.67
N THR A 286 10.94 10.49 12.28
CA THR A 286 9.62 11.14 12.29
C THR A 286 9.08 11.22 13.71
N THR A 287 8.47 12.35 14.06
CA THR A 287 7.91 12.60 15.39
C THR A 287 6.85 11.59 15.81
N LEU A 288 6.15 10.98 14.83
CA LEU A 288 5.12 9.97 15.09
C LEU A 288 5.69 8.63 15.60
N LEU A 289 7.00 8.39 15.51
CA LEU A 289 7.62 7.23 16.17
C LEU A 289 7.72 7.37 17.68
N ILE A 290 7.71 8.61 18.21
CA ILE A 290 7.81 8.83 19.66
C ILE A 290 6.64 8.18 20.43
N PRO A 291 5.36 8.40 20.06
CA PRO A 291 4.27 7.72 20.73
C PRO A 291 4.27 6.20 20.51
N LEU A 292 4.79 5.70 19.38
CA LEU A 292 4.91 4.25 19.17
C LEU A 292 5.86 3.62 20.19
N VAL A 293 7.04 4.22 20.35
CA VAL A 293 8.00 3.82 21.40
C VAL A 293 7.37 3.98 22.80
N GLY A 294 6.67 5.10 23.02
CA GLY A 294 5.96 5.36 24.28
C GLY A 294 4.94 4.27 24.63
N GLY A 295 4.14 3.81 23.67
CA GLY A 295 3.19 2.70 23.84
C GLY A 295 3.89 1.39 24.20
N ALA A 296 4.97 1.06 23.48
CA ALA A 296 5.78 -0.11 23.77
C ALA A 296 6.39 -0.06 25.18
N VAL A 297 6.91 1.10 25.61
CA VAL A 297 7.43 1.30 26.98
C VAL A 297 6.30 1.19 27.99
N LEU A 298 5.17 1.83 27.76
CA LEU A 298 4.02 1.90 28.66
C LEU A 298 3.52 0.51 29.07
N VAL A 299 3.37 -0.40 28.10
CA VAL A 299 2.88 -1.77 28.40
C VAL A 299 3.95 -2.66 29.05
N ASN A 300 5.23 -2.29 28.90
CA ASN A 300 6.35 -3.05 29.44
C ASN A 300 6.90 -2.47 30.78
N LEU A 301 6.22 -1.51 31.40
CA LEU A 301 6.60 -0.95 32.70
C LEU A 301 6.83 -2.02 33.79
N PRO A 302 6.08 -3.14 33.84
CA PRO A 302 6.34 -4.19 34.86
C PRO A 302 7.74 -4.80 34.76
N TYR A 303 8.35 -4.86 33.59
CA TYR A 303 9.75 -5.31 33.47
C TYR A 303 10.76 -4.32 34.08
N LEU A 304 10.33 -3.08 34.32
CA LEU A 304 11.13 -2.05 35.00
C LEU A 304 10.79 -1.94 36.50
N GLY A 305 9.99 -2.87 37.03
CA GLY A 305 9.57 -2.89 38.44
C GLY A 305 8.40 -1.93 38.78
N LEU A 306 7.74 -1.36 37.73
CA LEU A 306 6.60 -0.48 37.90
C LEU A 306 5.27 -1.26 37.72
N PRO A 307 4.13 -0.77 38.27
CA PRO A 307 2.86 -1.45 38.10
C PRO A 307 2.42 -1.50 36.63
N ALA A 308 1.73 -2.58 36.24
CA ALA A 308 1.09 -2.68 34.92
C ALA A 308 0.02 -1.59 34.76
N VAL A 309 -0.08 -1.05 33.58
CA VAL A 309 -1.15 -0.10 33.24
C VAL A 309 -2.49 -0.83 33.10
N SER A 310 -3.58 -0.13 33.40
CA SER A 310 -4.92 -0.71 33.17
C SER A 310 -5.27 -0.73 31.68
N ALA A 311 -6.18 -1.64 31.29
CA ALA A 311 -6.71 -1.71 29.93
C ALA A 311 -7.21 -0.35 29.41
N ASN A 312 -7.95 0.38 30.25
CA ASN A 312 -8.49 1.70 29.89
C ASN A 312 -7.39 2.73 29.56
N VAL A 313 -6.24 2.67 30.25
CA VAL A 313 -5.10 3.57 29.98
C VAL A 313 -4.47 3.21 28.63
N GLU A 314 -4.27 1.92 28.34
CA GLU A 314 -3.72 1.49 27.05
C GLU A 314 -4.67 1.85 25.90
N HIS A 315 -5.99 1.64 26.04
CA HIS A 315 -6.97 2.03 25.03
C HIS A 315 -7.01 3.55 24.82
N LEU A 316 -7.04 4.33 25.91
CA LEU A 316 -7.00 5.79 25.81
C LEU A 316 -5.72 6.28 25.12
N TYR A 317 -4.58 5.64 25.43
CA TYR A 317 -3.31 5.94 24.80
C TYR A 317 -3.37 5.68 23.29
N LEU A 318 -3.91 4.53 22.86
CA LEU A 318 -4.03 4.20 21.44
C LEU A 318 -4.97 5.18 20.71
N TRP A 319 -6.11 5.53 21.32
CA TRP A 319 -7.02 6.54 20.74
C TRP A 319 -6.37 7.92 20.63
N ALA A 320 -5.67 8.37 21.68
CA ALA A 320 -4.94 9.64 21.66
C ALA A 320 -3.84 9.63 20.56
N TYR A 321 -3.14 8.51 20.43
CA TYR A 321 -2.13 8.32 19.38
C TYR A 321 -2.76 8.32 17.99
N PHE A 322 -3.91 7.69 17.79
CA PHE A 322 -4.66 7.70 16.54
C PHE A 322 -5.01 9.14 16.12
N VAL A 323 -5.64 9.90 17.02
CA VAL A 323 -6.00 11.31 16.74
C VAL A 323 -4.75 12.15 16.43
N LEU A 324 -3.69 11.99 17.22
CA LEU A 324 -2.42 12.68 16.99
C LEU A 324 -1.84 12.33 15.62
N SER A 325 -1.85 11.04 15.24
CA SER A 325 -1.28 10.59 13.96
C SER A 325 -2.04 11.16 12.77
N ILE A 326 -3.38 11.20 12.83
CA ILE A 326 -4.22 11.84 11.81
C ILE A 326 -3.88 13.34 11.70
N VAL A 327 -3.91 14.06 12.80
CA VAL A 327 -3.68 15.52 12.79
C VAL A 327 -2.30 15.85 12.25
N VAL A 328 -1.26 15.15 12.72
CA VAL A 328 0.13 15.40 12.29
C VAL A 328 0.35 15.01 10.83
N TYR A 329 -0.23 13.88 10.38
CA TYR A 329 -0.13 13.42 9.00
C TYR A 329 -0.81 14.37 8.03
N PHE A 330 -2.09 14.70 8.24
CA PHE A 330 -2.85 15.54 7.32
C PHE A 330 -2.38 16.99 7.31
N ARG A 331 -1.96 17.54 8.48
CA ARG A 331 -1.33 18.87 8.51
C ARG A 331 -0.07 18.89 7.65
N TRP A 332 0.78 17.89 7.79
CA TRP A 332 2.01 17.80 7.01
C TRP A 332 1.72 17.61 5.52
N ALA A 333 0.82 16.70 5.17
CA ALA A 333 0.41 16.45 3.79
C ALA A 333 -0.15 17.72 3.14
N TYR A 334 -1.03 18.43 3.83
CA TYR A 334 -1.58 19.71 3.37
C TYR A 334 -0.48 20.74 3.06
N LEU A 335 0.45 20.92 3.98
CA LEU A 335 1.55 21.91 3.81
C LEU A 335 2.45 21.54 2.62
N VAL A 336 2.81 20.26 2.48
CA VAL A 336 3.68 19.82 1.39
C VAL A 336 2.95 19.90 0.04
N ILE A 337 1.72 19.42 -0.04
CA ILE A 337 0.91 19.49 -1.27
C ILE A 337 0.72 20.93 -1.70
N THR A 338 0.33 21.82 -0.78
CA THR A 338 0.12 23.23 -1.10
C THR A 338 1.41 23.90 -1.60
N ALA A 339 2.53 23.69 -0.91
CA ALA A 339 3.81 24.24 -1.32
C ALA A 339 4.26 23.76 -2.71
N ILE A 340 4.05 22.48 -3.03
CA ILE A 340 4.38 21.94 -4.36
C ILE A 340 3.41 22.48 -5.43
N CYS A 341 2.11 22.58 -5.12
CA CYS A 341 1.12 23.13 -6.03
C CYS A 341 1.43 24.59 -6.37
N ASP A 342 1.76 25.41 -5.36
CA ASP A 342 2.12 26.82 -5.54
C ASP A 342 3.40 26.97 -6.37
N TYR A 343 4.42 26.14 -6.07
CA TYR A 343 5.70 26.18 -6.79
C TYR A 343 5.57 25.77 -8.27
N LEU A 344 4.76 24.73 -8.56
CA LEU A 344 4.59 24.22 -9.92
C LEU A 344 3.44 24.89 -10.70
N GLY A 345 2.62 25.71 -10.05
CA GLY A 345 1.43 26.32 -10.66
C GLY A 345 0.37 25.28 -11.05
N ILE A 346 0.18 24.20 -10.28
CA ILE A 346 -0.74 23.11 -10.58
C ILE A 346 -1.76 22.90 -9.45
N ASN A 347 -2.86 22.23 -9.76
CA ASN A 347 -3.81 21.77 -8.76
C ASN A 347 -3.56 20.29 -8.44
N CYS A 348 -3.70 19.88 -7.18
CA CYS A 348 -3.50 18.48 -6.76
C CYS A 348 -4.57 17.53 -7.31
N LEU A 349 -5.86 17.88 -7.15
CA LEU A 349 -7.00 16.98 -7.41
C LEU A 349 -7.86 17.38 -8.61
N THR A 350 -7.50 18.45 -9.34
CA THR A 350 -8.26 18.95 -10.48
C THR A 350 -7.35 19.31 -11.65
N ILE A 351 -7.87 19.17 -12.86
CA ILE A 351 -7.22 19.65 -14.08
C ILE A 351 -7.93 20.92 -14.53
N PRO A 352 -7.23 22.03 -14.80
CA PRO A 352 -7.85 23.25 -15.30
C PRO A 352 -8.69 23.02 -16.56
N ALA A 353 -9.87 23.68 -16.63
CA ALA A 353 -10.83 23.45 -17.70
C ALA A 353 -10.25 23.73 -19.10
N GLU A 354 -9.42 24.75 -19.22
CA GLU A 354 -8.74 25.11 -20.48
C GLU A 354 -7.85 23.96 -20.98
N LYS A 355 -7.09 23.34 -20.07
CA LYS A 355 -6.15 22.27 -20.42
C LYS A 355 -6.86 21.02 -20.95
N TRP A 356 -7.85 20.51 -20.22
CA TRP A 356 -8.52 19.28 -20.66
C TRP A 356 -9.43 19.50 -21.88
N ARG A 357 -9.98 20.71 -22.07
CA ARG A 357 -10.75 21.05 -23.30
C ARG A 357 -9.84 21.10 -24.52
N ALA A 358 -8.67 21.73 -24.42
CA ALA A 358 -7.66 21.73 -25.51
C ALA A 358 -7.26 20.29 -25.90
N LEU A 359 -7.01 19.42 -24.91
CA LEU A 359 -6.72 18.00 -25.16
C LEU A 359 -7.90 17.27 -25.83
N GLN A 360 -9.13 17.59 -25.47
CA GLN A 360 -10.31 17.00 -26.08
C GLN A 360 -10.47 17.42 -27.54
N GLU A 361 -10.17 18.67 -27.86
CA GLU A 361 -10.18 19.17 -29.24
C GLU A 361 -9.09 18.52 -30.08
N GLN A 362 -7.86 18.40 -29.56
CA GLN A 362 -6.77 17.67 -30.23
C GLN A 362 -7.14 16.23 -30.57
N GLN A 363 -7.71 15.49 -29.60
CA GLN A 363 -8.15 14.12 -29.83
C GLN A 363 -9.29 14.00 -30.83
N ARG A 364 -10.16 15.00 -30.93
CA ARG A 364 -11.20 15.05 -31.97
C ARG A 364 -10.60 15.28 -33.35
N GLN A 365 -9.63 16.18 -33.47
CA GLN A 365 -8.94 16.46 -34.76
C GLN A 365 -8.15 15.24 -35.22
N GLU A 366 -7.40 14.56 -34.32
CA GLU A 366 -6.67 13.33 -34.65
C GLU A 366 -7.60 12.21 -35.13
N LYS A 367 -8.77 12.05 -34.53
CA LYS A 367 -9.76 11.06 -34.96
C LYS A 367 -10.39 11.40 -36.29
N SER A 368 -10.62 12.68 -36.55
CA SER A 368 -11.17 13.14 -37.86
C SER A 368 -10.17 12.89 -38.97
N SER A 369 -8.90 13.29 -38.80
CA SER A 369 -7.86 13.08 -39.80
C SER A 369 -7.54 11.59 -40.05
N ALA A 370 -7.57 10.77 -38.96
CA ALA A 370 -7.41 9.31 -39.12
C ALA A 370 -8.62 8.67 -39.84
N GLY A 371 -9.83 9.16 -39.64
CA GLY A 371 -11.04 8.72 -40.36
C GLY A 371 -11.00 9.09 -41.85
N GLU A 372 -10.51 10.28 -42.16
CA GLU A 372 -10.34 10.73 -43.54
C GLU A 372 -9.28 9.89 -44.28
N ALA A 373 -8.12 9.63 -43.64
CA ALA A 373 -7.06 8.79 -44.22
C ALA A 373 -7.52 7.35 -44.50
N VAL A 374 -8.33 6.75 -43.60
CA VAL A 374 -8.91 5.41 -43.84
C VAL A 374 -9.95 5.43 -44.97
N SER A 375 -10.72 6.50 -45.09
CA SER A 375 -11.69 6.70 -46.20
C SER A 375 -11.00 6.84 -47.57
N GLU A 376 -9.92 7.61 -47.64
CA GLU A 376 -9.12 7.75 -48.89
C GLU A 376 -8.47 6.44 -49.30
N THR A 377 -7.89 5.69 -48.34
CA THR A 377 -7.25 4.38 -48.63
C THR A 377 -8.28 3.34 -49.11
N SER A 378 -9.52 3.40 -48.57
CA SER A 378 -10.62 2.52 -49.02
C SER A 378 -11.18 2.90 -50.41
N LEU A 379 -11.18 4.18 -50.76
CA LEU A 379 -11.59 4.66 -52.07
C LEU A 379 -10.58 4.32 -53.16
N ASP A 380 -9.28 4.39 -52.85
CA ASP A 380 -8.21 4.00 -53.80
C ASP A 380 -8.14 2.48 -53.98
N ALA A 381 -8.35 1.69 -52.94
CA ALA A 381 -8.47 0.23 -53.07
C ALA A 381 -9.70 -0.22 -53.86
N GLY A 382 -10.79 0.57 -53.84
CA GLY A 382 -11.98 0.35 -54.66
C GLY A 382 -11.74 0.65 -56.17
N LYS A 383 -10.95 1.68 -56.47
CA LYS A 383 -10.59 2.02 -57.85
C LYS A 383 -9.60 1.05 -58.51
N ALA A 384 -8.73 0.41 -57.71
CA ALA A 384 -7.75 -0.57 -58.22
C ALA A 384 -8.35 -1.94 -58.59
N LYS A 385 -9.62 -2.19 -58.35
CA LYS A 385 -10.34 -3.45 -58.68
C LYS A 385 -11.15 -3.37 -59.99
N HIS A 386 -11.05 -2.28 -60.74
CA HIS A 386 -11.78 -2.07 -62.01
C HIS A 386 -10.86 -1.89 -63.23
N TRP A 387 -9.68 -2.53 -63.22
CA TRP A 387 -8.85 -2.70 -64.43
C TRP A 387 -8.47 -4.15 -64.63
#